data_d6fe8b6c9d92355e274026c895134fd3
#
_entry.id   d6fe8b6c9d92355e274026c895134fd3
#
_cell.length_a   1.000
_cell.length_b   1.000
_cell.length_c   1.000
_cell.angle_alpha   90.00
_cell.angle_beta   90.00
_cell.angle_gamma   90.00
#
_symmetry.space_group_name_H-M   'P 1'
#
loop_
_entity.id
_entity.type
_entity.pdbx_description
1 polymer ?
#
loop_
_entity_poly.entity_id
_entity_poly.type
_entity_poly.pdbx_seq_one_letter_code
_entity_poly.pdbx_strand_id
1 'polypeptide(L)'
;MCGVKLMNEKATTQELWGKLFTMRSVEDYLDETGESRFPLFYEYITSLCVAKGENEESVIKRGNIESSYGHRLFKGTRNPSRDTVIQLAFGLELDSAGAQQLLKVARVTALHPRVKRDAVIAYCLYHHKSFMETQELLYKNNLPTIGGGRGE
;
A
#
# COMPACT_ATOMS: atom_id res chain seq x y z
N MET A 1 11.01 0.58 24.61
CA MET A 1 11.16 0.22 23.32
C MET A 1 10.04 0.54 22.47
N CYS A 2 8.92 -0.08 22.71
CA CYS A 2 7.75 0.17 21.88
C CYS A 2 7.32 1.62 21.90
N GLY A 3 7.46 2.28 23.05
CA GLY A 3 7.02 3.67 23.15
C GLY A 3 7.79 4.61 22.25
N VAL A 4 9.10 4.43 22.21
CA VAL A 4 9.94 5.26 21.36
C VAL A 4 9.61 5.04 19.89
N LYS A 5 9.44 3.80 19.52
CA LYS A 5 9.13 3.45 18.15
C LYS A 5 7.80 4.02 17.73
N LEU A 6 6.80 3.92 18.60
CA LEU A 6 5.48 4.47 18.32
C LEU A 6 5.51 5.97 18.13
N MET A 7 6.29 6.67 18.93
CA MET A 7 6.40 8.11 18.80
C MET A 7 6.99 8.49 17.45
N ASN A 8 8.02 7.78 17.03
CA ASN A 8 8.63 8.05 15.74
C ASN A 8 7.68 7.75 14.60
N GLU A 9 6.91 6.68 14.74
CA GLU A 9 5.97 6.32 13.70
C GLU A 9 4.82 7.30 13.57
N LYS A 10 4.54 8.03 14.64
CA LYS A 10 3.47 9.02 14.60
C LYS A 10 3.90 10.36 14.06
N ALA A 11 5.20 10.59 13.93
CA ALA A 11 5.67 11.85 13.39
C ALA A 11 5.31 11.97 11.92
N THR A 12 4.87 13.15 11.51
CA THR A 12 4.54 13.36 10.11
C THR A 12 5.81 13.48 9.30
N THR A 13 5.69 13.28 8.01
CA THR A 13 6.81 13.43 7.09
C THR A 13 7.37 14.85 7.17
N GLN A 14 6.47 15.84 7.27
CA GLN A 14 6.87 17.23 7.36
C GLN A 14 7.72 17.47 8.59
N GLU A 15 7.31 16.92 9.71
CA GLU A 15 8.05 17.05 10.96
C GLU A 15 9.42 16.40 10.88
N LEU A 16 9.49 15.26 10.22
CA LEU A 16 10.78 14.57 10.05
C LEU A 16 11.73 15.36 9.17
N TRP A 17 11.22 15.97 8.10
CA TRP A 17 12.04 16.82 7.26
C TRP A 17 12.58 18.01 8.05
N GLY A 18 11.71 18.66 8.84
CA GLY A 18 12.13 19.78 9.65
C GLY A 18 13.21 19.39 10.63
N LYS A 19 13.03 18.25 11.27
CA LYS A 19 14.01 17.76 12.23
C LYS A 19 15.36 17.49 11.56
N LEU A 20 15.33 16.83 10.42
CA LEU A 20 16.54 16.51 9.69
C LEU A 20 17.33 17.77 9.34
N PHE A 21 16.64 18.78 8.84
CA PHE A 21 17.32 19.99 8.36
C PHE A 21 17.80 20.92 9.47
N THR A 22 17.27 20.76 10.67
CA THR A 22 17.67 21.62 11.80
C THR A 22 18.61 20.93 12.76
N MET A 23 18.89 19.63 12.56
CA MET A 23 19.82 18.93 13.43
C MET A 23 21.23 19.41 13.18
N ARG A 24 22.04 19.31 14.24
CA ARG A 24 23.41 19.74 14.18
C ARG A 24 24.24 18.94 13.19
N SER A 25 23.97 17.64 13.10
CA SER A 25 24.66 16.78 12.18
C SER A 25 23.73 15.69 11.72
N VAL A 26 24.04 15.08 10.59
CA VAL A 26 23.24 13.95 10.11
C VAL A 26 23.40 12.76 11.05
N GLU A 27 24.57 12.60 11.65
CA GLU A 27 24.75 11.51 12.60
C GLU A 27 23.84 11.63 13.80
N ASP A 28 23.64 12.86 14.28
CA ASP A 28 22.70 13.07 15.38
C ASP A 28 21.29 12.68 14.99
N TYR A 29 20.89 13.02 13.77
CA TYR A 29 19.55 12.64 13.29
C TYR A 29 19.42 11.12 13.21
N LEU A 30 20.45 10.45 12.67
CA LEU A 30 20.41 9.00 12.53
C LEU A 30 20.36 8.30 13.88
N ASP A 31 21.10 8.82 14.86
CA ASP A 31 21.10 8.25 16.21
C ASP A 31 19.73 8.39 16.86
N GLU A 32 19.13 9.55 16.69
CA GLU A 32 17.84 9.83 17.33
C GLU A 32 16.70 9.08 16.68
N THR A 33 16.75 8.91 15.35
CA THR A 33 15.67 8.28 14.61
C THR A 33 16.03 6.89 14.10
N GLY A 34 17.13 6.32 14.61
CA GLY A 34 17.64 5.07 14.08
C GLY A 34 16.65 3.92 14.15
N GLU A 35 15.78 3.96 15.14
CA GLU A 35 14.76 2.92 15.25
C GLU A 35 13.54 3.19 14.41
N SER A 36 13.41 4.40 13.90
CA SER A 36 12.26 4.80 13.12
C SER A 36 12.48 4.46 11.67
N ARG A 37 11.63 3.64 11.13
CA ARG A 37 11.71 3.27 9.73
C ARG A 37 10.31 2.95 9.25
N PHE A 38 10.17 2.90 7.95
CA PHE A 38 8.91 2.46 7.38
C PHE A 38 8.65 1.02 7.79
N PRO A 39 7.42 0.69 8.15
CA PRO A 39 7.09 -0.71 8.39
C PRO A 39 7.33 -1.50 7.11
N LEU A 40 7.75 -2.74 7.24
CA LEU A 40 7.88 -3.60 6.08
C LEU A 40 6.50 -3.86 5.53
N PHE A 41 6.43 -4.00 4.20
CA PHE A 41 5.13 -4.12 3.54
C PHE A 41 4.33 -5.30 4.07
N TYR A 42 4.97 -6.47 4.19
CA TYR A 42 4.22 -7.65 4.63
C TYR A 42 3.73 -7.51 6.07
N GLU A 43 4.49 -6.80 6.92
CA GLU A 43 4.03 -6.54 8.28
C GLU A 43 2.81 -5.63 8.28
N TYR A 44 2.84 -4.65 7.39
CA TYR A 44 1.75 -3.70 7.30
C TYR A 44 0.46 -4.36 6.84
N ILE A 45 0.51 -5.17 5.77
CA ILE A 45 -0.71 -5.82 5.29
C ILE A 45 -1.21 -6.87 6.29
N THR A 46 -0.32 -7.53 6.99
CA THR A 46 -0.72 -8.47 8.03
C THR A 46 -1.46 -7.73 9.16
N SER A 47 -0.94 -6.57 9.56
CA SER A 47 -1.59 -5.80 10.60
C SER A 47 -2.95 -5.27 10.16
N LEU A 48 -3.10 -4.93 8.89
CA LEU A 48 -4.41 -4.53 8.37
C LEU A 48 -5.41 -5.67 8.42
N CYS A 49 -4.97 -6.87 8.08
CA CYS A 49 -5.84 -8.05 8.16
C CYS A 49 -6.30 -8.28 9.59
N VAL A 50 -5.39 -8.21 10.54
CA VAL A 50 -5.73 -8.39 11.94
C VAL A 50 -6.72 -7.32 12.40
N ALA A 51 -6.46 -6.08 12.05
CA ALA A 51 -7.31 -4.98 12.46
C ALA A 51 -8.73 -5.09 11.90
N LYS A 52 -8.86 -5.67 10.71
CA LYS A 52 -10.15 -5.80 10.04
C LYS A 52 -10.82 -7.14 10.32
N GLY A 53 -10.16 -8.03 11.04
CA GLY A 53 -10.70 -9.35 11.31
C GLY A 53 -10.78 -10.22 10.06
N GLU A 54 -9.89 -10.02 9.09
CA GLU A 54 -9.88 -10.76 7.83
C GLU A 54 -8.79 -11.80 7.84
N ASN A 55 -8.97 -12.87 7.07
CA ASN A 55 -7.87 -13.81 6.88
C ASN A 55 -7.23 -13.58 5.52
N GLU A 56 -6.01 -14.07 5.39
CA GLU A 56 -5.21 -13.85 4.17
C GLU A 56 -5.90 -14.38 2.94
N GLU A 57 -6.51 -15.55 3.06
CA GLU A 57 -7.13 -16.20 1.91
C GLU A 57 -8.25 -15.39 1.32
N SER A 58 -9.08 -14.80 2.18
CA SER A 58 -10.18 -13.96 1.71
C SER A 58 -9.67 -12.73 0.99
N VAL A 59 -8.63 -12.11 1.55
CA VAL A 59 -8.03 -10.93 0.93
C VAL A 59 -7.43 -11.25 -0.43
N ILE A 60 -6.68 -12.33 -0.49
CA ILE A 60 -6.04 -12.76 -1.73
C ILE A 60 -7.08 -13.03 -2.80
N LYS A 61 -8.14 -13.71 -2.42
CA LYS A 61 -9.21 -14.07 -3.35
C LYS A 61 -9.95 -12.84 -3.85
N ARG A 62 -10.33 -11.93 -2.94
CA ARG A 62 -11.05 -10.71 -3.33
C ARG A 62 -10.21 -9.84 -4.24
N GLY A 63 -8.91 -9.82 -4.04
CA GLY A 63 -8.01 -9.04 -4.89
C GLY A 63 -7.65 -9.71 -6.19
N ASN A 64 -8.18 -10.91 -6.40
CA ASN A 64 -7.92 -11.69 -7.62
C ASN A 64 -6.43 -11.97 -7.79
N ILE A 65 -5.77 -12.32 -6.70
CA ILE A 65 -4.35 -12.64 -6.70
C ILE A 65 -4.19 -14.14 -6.69
N GLU A 66 -3.21 -14.64 -7.42
CA GLU A 66 -2.95 -16.07 -7.43
C GLU A 66 -2.53 -16.50 -6.02
N SER A 67 -3.09 -17.62 -5.56
CA SER A 67 -3.02 -18.01 -4.16
C SER A 67 -1.59 -18.13 -3.62
N SER A 68 -0.75 -18.86 -4.33
CA SER A 68 0.60 -19.09 -3.87
C SER A 68 1.42 -17.80 -3.84
N TYR A 69 1.26 -16.96 -4.85
CA TYR A 69 1.92 -15.66 -4.90
C TYR A 69 1.41 -14.77 -3.76
N GLY A 70 0.10 -14.79 -3.53
CA GLY A 70 -0.49 -14.00 -2.45
C GLY A 70 0.06 -14.38 -1.10
N HIS A 71 0.17 -15.66 -0.81
CA HIS A 71 0.73 -16.09 0.46
C HIS A 71 2.19 -15.68 0.62
N ARG A 72 2.95 -15.67 -0.47
CA ARG A 72 4.34 -15.20 -0.42
C ARG A 72 4.43 -13.72 -0.12
N LEU A 73 3.45 -12.94 -0.58
CA LEU A 73 3.42 -11.52 -0.24
C LEU A 73 3.23 -11.31 1.26
N PHE A 74 2.36 -12.10 1.87
CA PHE A 74 2.12 -11.99 3.31
C PHE A 74 3.28 -12.51 4.13
N LYS A 75 4.09 -13.40 3.56
CA LYS A 75 5.28 -13.91 4.26
C LYS A 75 6.51 -13.02 4.05
N GLY A 76 6.42 -12.08 3.14
CA GLY A 76 7.53 -11.17 2.89
C GLY A 76 8.61 -11.73 1.99
N THR A 77 8.32 -12.83 1.30
CA THR A 77 9.31 -13.44 0.40
C THR A 77 9.22 -12.94 -1.03
N ARG A 78 8.23 -12.11 -1.34
CA ARG A 78 8.10 -11.49 -2.64
C ARG A 78 7.73 -10.02 -2.47
N ASN A 79 8.32 -9.18 -3.30
CA ASN A 79 7.96 -7.77 -3.33
C ASN A 79 6.87 -7.56 -4.36
N PRO A 80 5.82 -6.84 -4.01
CA PRO A 80 4.71 -6.67 -4.96
C PRO A 80 5.00 -5.62 -6.00
N SER A 81 4.45 -5.80 -7.19
CA SER A 81 4.39 -4.75 -8.18
C SER A 81 3.31 -3.75 -7.79
N ARG A 82 3.28 -2.62 -8.46
CA ARG A 82 2.27 -1.61 -8.19
C ARG A 82 0.86 -2.17 -8.38
N ASP A 83 0.65 -2.91 -9.46
CA ASP A 83 -0.67 -3.51 -9.72
C ASP A 83 -1.05 -4.51 -8.63
N THR A 84 -0.10 -5.26 -8.13
CA THR A 84 -0.37 -6.20 -7.04
C THR A 84 -0.77 -5.46 -5.77
N VAL A 85 -0.13 -4.33 -5.49
CA VAL A 85 -0.51 -3.51 -4.34
C VAL A 85 -1.94 -3.00 -4.49
N ILE A 86 -2.31 -2.58 -5.70
CA ILE A 86 -3.67 -2.15 -5.97
C ILE A 86 -4.65 -3.31 -5.77
N GLN A 87 -4.29 -4.50 -6.23
CA GLN A 87 -5.12 -5.68 -6.00
C GLN A 87 -5.31 -5.95 -4.51
N LEU A 88 -4.25 -5.79 -3.72
CA LEU A 88 -4.35 -5.96 -2.28
C LEU A 88 -5.25 -4.91 -1.66
N ALA A 89 -5.23 -3.68 -2.19
CA ALA A 89 -6.12 -2.64 -1.70
C ALA A 89 -7.59 -3.04 -1.87
N PHE A 90 -7.93 -3.63 -3.02
CA PHE A 90 -9.27 -4.14 -3.22
C PHE A 90 -9.55 -5.33 -2.32
N GLY A 91 -8.60 -6.23 -2.17
CA GLY A 91 -8.77 -7.39 -1.31
C GLY A 91 -8.99 -7.02 0.13
N LEU A 92 -8.31 -6.01 0.60
CA LEU A 92 -8.47 -5.51 1.97
C LEU A 92 -9.66 -4.56 2.10
N GLU A 93 -10.34 -4.29 1.01
CA GLU A 93 -11.50 -3.41 0.97
C GLU A 93 -11.19 -2.02 1.51
N LEU A 94 -10.03 -1.51 1.11
CA LEU A 94 -9.62 -0.16 1.50
C LEU A 94 -10.31 0.87 0.63
N ASP A 95 -10.48 2.06 1.18
CA ASP A 95 -10.95 3.17 0.37
C ASP A 95 -9.74 3.81 -0.35
N SER A 96 -9.98 4.92 -1.05
CA SER A 96 -8.90 5.54 -1.81
C SER A 96 -7.77 6.04 -0.91
N ALA A 97 -8.11 6.56 0.25
CA ALA A 97 -7.07 7.03 1.19
C ALA A 97 -6.24 5.86 1.71
N GLY A 98 -6.88 4.76 2.04
CA GLY A 98 -6.18 3.56 2.50
C GLY A 98 -5.30 2.98 1.41
N ALA A 99 -5.77 3.00 0.17
CA ALA A 99 -4.98 2.51 -0.95
C ALA A 99 -3.74 3.37 -1.19
N GLN A 100 -3.89 4.69 -1.08
CA GLN A 100 -2.75 5.59 -1.22
C GLN A 100 -1.70 5.31 -0.15
N GLN A 101 -2.16 5.07 1.07
CA GLN A 101 -1.24 4.74 2.16
C GLN A 101 -0.53 3.41 1.88
N LEU A 102 -1.26 2.43 1.37
CA LEU A 102 -0.67 1.14 1.05
C LEU A 102 0.39 1.26 -0.03
N LEU A 103 0.11 2.05 -1.06
CA LEU A 103 1.09 2.30 -2.13
C LEU A 103 2.34 2.97 -1.57
N LYS A 104 2.15 3.89 -0.65
CA LYS A 104 3.27 4.57 -0.02
C LYS A 104 4.14 3.61 0.78
N VAL A 105 3.53 2.74 1.56
CA VAL A 105 4.27 1.74 2.34
C VAL A 105 5.03 0.80 1.42
N ALA A 106 4.42 0.44 0.29
CA ALA A 106 5.07 -0.44 -0.69
C ALA A 106 6.15 0.29 -1.49
N ARG A 107 6.23 1.60 -1.36
CA ARG A 107 7.21 2.43 -2.06
C ARG A 107 7.03 2.40 -3.57
N VAL A 108 5.79 2.38 -3.99
CA VAL A 108 5.45 2.48 -5.40
C VAL A 108 4.69 3.78 -5.62
N THR A 109 4.49 4.14 -6.87
CA THR A 109 3.87 5.41 -7.23
C THR A 109 2.43 5.47 -6.77
N ALA A 110 2.06 6.56 -6.12
CA ALA A 110 0.69 6.79 -5.68
C ALA A 110 -0.24 6.97 -6.88
N LEU A 111 -1.53 6.80 -6.65
CA LEU A 111 -2.53 7.09 -7.67
C LEU A 111 -2.60 8.59 -7.90
N HIS A 112 -2.78 9.00 -9.15
CA HIS A 112 -2.84 10.41 -9.49
C HIS A 112 -4.06 10.68 -10.36
N PRO A 113 -4.85 11.70 -10.03
CA PRO A 113 -6.11 11.93 -10.77
C PRO A 113 -5.92 12.36 -12.21
N ARG A 114 -4.74 12.84 -12.58
CA ARG A 114 -4.48 13.20 -13.99
C ARG A 114 -4.18 12.00 -14.86
N VAL A 115 -3.87 10.86 -14.24
CA VAL A 115 -3.65 9.62 -14.98
C VAL A 115 -5.01 8.92 -15.09
N LYS A 116 -5.52 8.76 -16.31
CA LYS A 116 -6.89 8.25 -16.50
C LYS A 116 -7.12 6.91 -15.82
N ARG A 117 -6.17 6.01 -15.94
CA ARG A 117 -6.28 4.70 -15.31
C ARG A 117 -6.35 4.83 -13.80
N ASP A 118 -5.47 5.64 -13.24
CA ASP A 118 -5.46 5.87 -11.79
C ASP A 118 -6.76 6.50 -11.31
N ALA A 119 -7.31 7.42 -12.11
CA ALA A 119 -8.55 8.08 -11.74
C ALA A 119 -9.70 7.08 -11.63
N VAL A 120 -9.80 6.14 -12.59
CA VAL A 120 -10.82 5.10 -12.53
C VAL A 120 -10.63 4.24 -11.29
N ILE A 121 -9.40 3.84 -11.03
CA ILE A 121 -9.09 2.98 -9.88
C ILE A 121 -9.45 3.70 -8.58
N ALA A 122 -9.03 4.95 -8.44
CA ALA A 122 -9.31 5.72 -7.24
C ALA A 122 -10.80 5.94 -7.03
N TYR A 123 -11.53 6.22 -8.11
CA TYR A 123 -12.98 6.39 -8.05
C TYR A 123 -13.64 5.11 -7.53
N CYS A 124 -13.22 3.97 -8.06
CA CYS A 124 -13.80 2.70 -7.66
C CYS A 124 -13.48 2.36 -6.20
N LEU A 125 -12.28 2.64 -5.76
CA LEU A 125 -11.93 2.43 -4.35
C LEU A 125 -12.75 3.33 -3.44
N TYR A 126 -12.91 4.58 -3.84
CA TYR A 126 -13.68 5.53 -3.04
C TYR A 126 -15.13 5.10 -2.90
N HIS A 127 -15.71 4.55 -3.95
CA HIS A 127 -17.11 4.12 -3.97
C HIS A 127 -17.28 2.66 -3.61
N HIS A 128 -16.22 2.02 -3.12
CA HIS A 128 -16.24 0.63 -2.64
C HIS A 128 -16.72 -0.36 -3.69
N LYS A 129 -16.32 -0.14 -4.92
CA LYS A 129 -16.61 -1.10 -5.98
C LYS A 129 -15.63 -2.26 -5.90
N SER A 130 -16.04 -3.40 -6.43
CA SER A 130 -15.20 -4.58 -6.39
C SER A 130 -14.08 -4.49 -7.41
N PHE A 131 -13.11 -5.38 -7.24
CA PHE A 131 -12.02 -5.49 -8.21
C PHE A 131 -12.54 -5.75 -9.61
N MET A 132 -13.50 -6.67 -9.74
CA MET A 132 -14.04 -7.01 -11.05
C MET A 132 -14.81 -5.86 -11.69
N GLU A 133 -15.57 -5.13 -10.88
CA GLU A 133 -16.26 -3.94 -11.41
C GLU A 133 -15.28 -2.90 -11.93
N THR A 134 -14.16 -2.77 -11.22
CA THR A 134 -13.10 -1.85 -11.63
C THR A 134 -12.48 -2.30 -12.95
N GLN A 135 -12.22 -3.60 -13.07
CA GLN A 135 -11.68 -4.15 -14.31
C GLN A 135 -12.60 -3.87 -15.49
N GLU A 136 -13.89 -4.03 -15.28
CA GLU A 136 -14.87 -3.75 -16.33
C GLU A 136 -14.86 -2.30 -16.75
N LEU A 137 -14.78 -1.39 -15.79
CA LEU A 137 -14.72 0.03 -16.10
C LEU A 137 -13.46 0.40 -16.86
N LEU A 138 -12.34 -0.18 -16.46
CA LEU A 138 -11.08 0.06 -17.18
C LEU A 138 -11.19 -0.43 -18.62
N TYR A 139 -11.68 -1.64 -18.79
CA TYR A 139 -11.82 -2.23 -20.11
C TYR A 139 -12.76 -1.39 -21.00
N LYS A 140 -13.90 -1.00 -20.45
CA LYS A 140 -14.89 -0.23 -21.16
C LYS A 140 -14.35 1.12 -21.63
N ASN A 141 -13.43 1.68 -20.89
CA ASN A 141 -12.83 2.97 -21.21
C ASN A 141 -11.52 2.87 -21.98
N ASN A 142 -11.19 1.66 -22.44
CA ASN A 142 -9.99 1.40 -23.23
C ASN A 142 -8.70 1.71 -22.44
N LEU A 143 -8.73 1.43 -21.15
CA LEU A 143 -7.57 1.61 -20.29
C LEU A 143 -7.02 0.24 -19.88
N PRO A 144 -5.72 0.16 -19.62
CA PRO A 144 -5.13 -1.13 -19.23
C PRO A 144 -5.76 -1.65 -17.95
N THR A 145 -6.12 -2.93 -17.95
CA THR A 145 -6.67 -3.54 -16.74
C THR A 145 -5.58 -3.78 -15.72
N ILE A 146 -6.00 -4.02 -14.47
CA ILE A 146 -5.06 -4.22 -13.38
C ILE A 146 -4.54 -5.65 -13.47
N GLY A 147 -3.21 -5.79 -13.42
CA GLY A 147 -2.61 -7.10 -13.49
C GLY A 147 -2.74 -7.78 -14.84
N GLY A 148 -3.24 -7.07 -15.83
CA GLY A 148 -3.41 -7.66 -17.16
C GLY A 148 -2.15 -7.73 -17.98
N GLY A 149 -1.14 -7.01 -17.58
CA GLY A 149 0.12 -7.03 -18.29
C GLY A 149 0.88 -8.30 -18.02
N ARG A 150 1.48 -8.84 -19.02
CA ARG A 150 2.22 -10.06 -18.81
C ARG A 150 3.51 -9.87 -18.07
N GLY A 151 3.99 -8.70 -17.99
CA GLY A 151 5.24 -8.40 -17.33
C GLY A 151 5.17 -8.35 -15.83
N GLU A 152 4.03 -8.56 -15.29
CA GLU A 152 3.90 -8.49 -13.85
C GLU A 152 4.77 -9.47 -13.10
#